data_cbd222cb0a26d165db0db2842b761851
#
_entry.id   cbd222cb0a26d165db0db2842b761851
#
_cell.length_a   1.000
_cell.length_b   1.000
_cell.length_c   1.000
_cell.angle_alpha   90.00
_cell.angle_beta   90.00
_cell.angle_gamma   90.00
#
_symmetry.space_group_name_H-M   'P 1'
#
loop_
_entity.id
_entity.type
_entity.pdbx_description
1 polymer ?
#
loop_
_entity_poly.entity_id
_entity_poly.type
_entity_poly.pdbx_seq_one_letter_code
_entity_poly.pdbx_strand_id
1 'polypeptide(L)'
;ECFPLNTATMNFFNATVFPNDENLDHPLANPAGNKNLADLPPAVIGTAGFDPIRDQGNAYAKALEAAGNKVTHHCFTSLTHSYLILGRVSHAAQRACVQLAQDLAVYLK
;
A
#
# COMPACT_ATOMS: atom_id res chain seq x y z
N GLU A 1 -19.56 -10.86 -4.35
CA GLU A 1 -18.65 -9.80 -3.96
C GLU A 1 -17.96 -9.26 -5.20
N CYS A 2 -18.18 -7.99 -5.53
CA CYS A 2 -17.74 -7.38 -6.81
C CYS A 2 -16.46 -6.53 -6.66
N PHE A 3 -15.58 -6.85 -5.70
CA PHE A 3 -14.32 -6.13 -5.55
C PHE A 3 -13.18 -6.79 -6.33
N PRO A 4 -12.26 -6.00 -6.93
CA PRO A 4 -11.14 -6.52 -7.72
C PRO A 4 -10.22 -7.47 -6.95
N LEU A 5 -10.09 -7.27 -5.62
CA LEU A 5 -9.36 -8.13 -4.71
C LEU A 5 -10.28 -8.54 -3.56
N ASN A 6 -10.36 -9.84 -3.29
CA ASN A 6 -11.17 -10.42 -2.22
C ASN A 6 -10.39 -11.48 -1.46
N THR A 7 -10.95 -11.97 -0.34
CA THR A 7 -10.30 -12.95 0.53
C THR A 7 -9.91 -14.24 -0.20
N ALA A 8 -10.76 -14.74 -1.11
CA ALA A 8 -10.47 -15.97 -1.85
C ALA A 8 -9.25 -15.78 -2.78
N THR A 9 -9.18 -14.65 -3.48
CA THR A 9 -8.04 -14.27 -4.32
C THR A 9 -6.76 -14.09 -3.47
N MET A 10 -6.86 -13.45 -2.32
CA MET A 10 -5.73 -13.30 -1.38
C MET A 10 -5.20 -14.66 -0.91
N ASN A 11 -6.10 -15.57 -0.52
CA ASN A 11 -5.72 -16.92 -0.09
C ASN A 11 -5.04 -17.70 -1.22
N PHE A 12 -5.55 -17.58 -2.45
CA PHE A 12 -4.91 -18.19 -3.62
C PHE A 12 -3.50 -17.65 -3.85
N PHE A 13 -3.29 -16.33 -3.78
CA PHE A 13 -1.97 -15.74 -3.95
C PHE A 13 -1.01 -16.18 -2.84
N ASN A 14 -1.45 -16.14 -1.59
CA ASN A 14 -0.63 -16.57 -0.46
C ASN A 14 -0.21 -18.05 -0.60
N ALA A 15 -1.14 -18.94 -0.91
CA ALA A 15 -0.84 -20.35 -1.12
C ALA A 15 0.09 -20.61 -2.33
N THR A 16 0.06 -19.73 -3.33
CA THR A 16 0.91 -19.85 -4.52
C THR A 16 2.32 -19.32 -4.28
N VAL A 17 2.43 -18.18 -3.60
CA VAL A 17 3.73 -17.50 -3.35
C VAL A 17 4.44 -18.13 -2.16
N PHE A 18 3.70 -18.57 -1.14
CA PHE A 18 4.22 -19.12 0.12
C PHE A 18 3.57 -20.48 0.42
N PRO A 19 3.82 -21.52 -0.40
CA PRO A 19 3.07 -22.78 -0.31
C PRO A 19 3.22 -23.52 1.02
N ASN A 20 4.26 -23.26 1.78
CA ASN A 20 4.53 -23.89 3.08
C ASN A 20 4.63 -22.86 4.21
N ASP A 21 4.06 -21.66 4.03
CA ASP A 21 4.19 -20.51 4.94
C ASP A 21 5.66 -20.13 5.25
N GLU A 22 6.60 -20.68 4.49
CA GLU A 22 8.01 -20.33 4.59
C GLU A 22 8.23 -18.90 4.12
N ASN A 23 9.08 -18.18 4.83
CA ASN A 23 9.47 -16.82 4.50
C ASN A 23 8.38 -15.75 4.62
N LEU A 24 7.21 -16.02 5.20
CA LEU A 24 6.20 -14.99 5.46
C LEU A 24 6.76 -13.83 6.29
N ASP A 25 7.66 -14.11 7.23
CA ASP A 25 8.33 -13.12 8.08
C ASP A 25 9.64 -12.57 7.50
N HIS A 26 10.04 -13.02 6.29
CA HIS A 26 11.25 -12.52 5.68
C HIS A 26 11.11 -11.02 5.34
N PRO A 27 12.10 -10.14 5.64
CA PRO A 27 11.99 -8.70 5.43
C PRO A 27 11.64 -8.26 4.00
N LEU A 28 12.00 -9.07 3.00
CA LEU A 28 11.62 -8.79 1.60
C LEU A 28 10.18 -9.20 1.26
N ALA A 29 9.57 -10.13 2.02
CA ALA A 29 8.19 -10.55 1.86
C ALA A 29 7.25 -9.70 2.74
N ASN A 30 7.72 -9.37 3.95
CA ASN A 30 6.97 -8.58 4.93
C ASN A 30 7.80 -7.37 5.39
N PRO A 31 7.89 -6.32 4.58
CA PRO A 31 8.65 -5.12 4.94
C PRO A 31 8.14 -4.43 6.21
N ALA A 32 6.83 -4.54 6.51
CA ALA A 32 6.24 -3.98 7.73
C ALA A 32 6.72 -4.70 9.02
N GLY A 33 7.13 -5.96 8.91
CA GLY A 33 7.71 -6.75 10.00
C GLY A 33 9.21 -6.53 10.21
N ASN A 34 9.85 -5.69 9.39
CA ASN A 34 11.28 -5.40 9.53
C ASN A 34 11.54 -4.67 10.85
N LYS A 35 12.51 -5.16 11.63
CA LYS A 35 12.90 -4.60 12.94
C LYS A 35 13.62 -3.26 12.83
N ASN A 36 14.16 -2.92 11.66
CA ASN A 36 14.83 -1.65 11.40
C ASN A 36 14.18 -0.94 10.21
N LEU A 37 13.34 0.04 10.51
CA LEU A 37 12.72 0.92 9.53
C LEU A 37 13.31 2.35 9.59
N ALA A 38 14.37 2.58 10.36
CA ALA A 38 15.01 3.90 10.44
C ALA A 38 15.85 4.20 9.19
N ASP A 39 16.07 5.50 8.95
CA ASP A 39 16.94 6.03 7.88
C ASP A 39 16.56 5.58 6.47
N LEU A 40 15.28 5.32 6.24
CA LEU A 40 14.76 5.03 4.91
C LEU A 40 14.43 6.32 4.14
N PRO A 41 14.43 6.28 2.80
CA PRO A 41 14.01 7.40 1.98
C PRO A 41 12.60 7.88 2.32
N PRO A 42 12.27 9.15 2.00
CA PRO A 42 10.89 9.62 2.10
C PRO A 42 9.91 8.72 1.36
N ALA A 43 8.75 8.46 1.94
CA ALA A 43 7.73 7.58 1.38
C ALA A 43 6.43 8.34 1.09
N VAL A 44 5.83 8.06 -0.07
CA VAL A 44 4.46 8.45 -0.40
C VAL A 44 3.61 7.19 -0.50
N ILE A 45 2.62 7.06 0.37
CA ILE A 45 1.79 5.85 0.50
C ILE A 45 0.33 6.21 0.25
N GLY A 46 -0.30 5.52 -0.70
CA GLY A 46 -1.72 5.62 -0.97
C GLY A 46 -2.42 4.31 -0.70
N THR A 47 -3.41 4.29 0.19
CA THR A 47 -4.26 3.15 0.46
C THR A 47 -5.69 3.41 -0.01
N ALA A 48 -6.47 2.35 -0.23
CA ALA A 48 -7.86 2.44 -0.67
C ALA A 48 -8.82 1.92 0.42
N GLY A 49 -9.98 2.59 0.57
CA GLY A 49 -10.95 2.24 1.62
C GLY A 49 -11.54 0.85 1.46
N PHE A 50 -11.77 0.42 0.22
CA PHE A 50 -12.32 -0.90 -0.12
C PHE A 50 -11.21 -1.85 -0.63
N ASP A 51 -10.16 -2.00 0.19
CA ASP A 51 -9.01 -2.84 -0.10
C ASP A 51 -8.74 -3.78 1.09
N PRO A 52 -8.70 -5.11 0.91
CA PRO A 52 -8.42 -6.06 1.99
C PRO A 52 -7.04 -5.88 2.62
N ILE A 53 -6.08 -5.27 1.91
CA ILE A 53 -4.73 -4.98 2.44
C ILE A 53 -4.56 -3.52 2.91
N ARG A 54 -5.64 -2.73 2.96
CA ARG A 54 -5.63 -1.32 3.41
C ARG A 54 -4.96 -1.16 4.78
N ASP A 55 -5.37 -1.98 5.75
CA ASP A 55 -4.94 -1.81 7.14
C ASP A 55 -3.45 -2.15 7.31
N GLN A 56 -2.93 -3.08 6.51
CA GLN A 56 -1.49 -3.36 6.44
C GLN A 56 -0.72 -2.16 5.89
N GLY A 57 -1.20 -1.54 4.81
CA GLY A 57 -0.60 -0.33 4.24
C GLY A 57 -0.63 0.86 5.21
N ASN A 58 -1.76 1.05 5.91
CA ASN A 58 -1.89 2.09 6.93
C ASN A 58 -0.95 1.86 8.12
N ALA A 59 -0.81 0.61 8.57
CA ALA A 59 0.10 0.25 9.66
C ALA A 59 1.57 0.46 9.25
N TYR A 60 1.94 0.11 8.01
CA TYR A 60 3.28 0.33 7.50
C TYR A 60 3.63 1.83 7.41
N ALA A 61 2.71 2.67 6.94
CA ALA A 61 2.91 4.12 6.93
C ALA A 61 3.20 4.66 8.34
N LYS A 62 2.41 4.25 9.34
CA LYS A 62 2.63 4.63 10.74
C LYS A 62 3.96 4.11 11.31
N ALA A 63 4.36 2.89 10.95
CA ALA A 63 5.62 2.32 11.41
C ALA A 63 6.83 3.07 10.84
N LEU A 64 6.79 3.47 9.58
CA LEU A 64 7.82 4.31 8.96
C LEU A 64 7.92 5.69 9.62
N GLU A 65 6.78 6.33 9.89
CA GLU A 65 6.72 7.63 10.56
C GLU A 65 7.26 7.53 12.00
N ALA A 66 6.86 6.50 12.75
CA ALA A 66 7.34 6.23 14.10
C ALA A 66 8.86 5.96 14.15
N ALA A 67 9.43 5.41 13.07
CA ALA A 67 10.88 5.21 12.91
C ALA A 67 11.63 6.49 12.48
N GLY A 68 10.95 7.64 12.37
CA GLY A 68 11.55 8.94 12.07
C GLY A 68 11.67 9.28 10.58
N ASN A 69 11.10 8.47 9.69
CA ASN A 69 11.13 8.77 8.26
C ASN A 69 10.07 9.82 7.88
N LYS A 70 10.31 10.53 6.79
CA LYS A 70 9.31 11.42 6.18
C LYS A 70 8.28 10.58 5.43
N VAL A 71 7.01 10.68 5.85
CA VAL A 71 5.92 9.92 5.24
C VAL A 71 4.78 10.87 4.85
N THR A 72 4.31 10.74 3.60
CA THR A 72 3.05 11.32 3.15
C THR A 72 2.08 10.16 2.92
N HIS A 73 1.00 10.08 3.70
CA HIS A 73 0.03 8.98 3.61
C HIS A 73 -1.38 9.50 3.32
N HIS A 74 -2.04 8.90 2.32
CA HIS A 74 -3.44 9.12 2.01
C HIS A 74 -4.21 7.81 2.04
N CYS A 75 -5.37 7.80 2.71
CA CYS A 75 -6.35 6.74 2.60
C CYS A 75 -7.55 7.24 1.78
N PHE A 76 -7.66 6.77 0.54
CA PHE A 76 -8.76 7.12 -0.38
C PHE A 76 -9.97 6.25 -0.08
N THR A 77 -10.81 6.66 0.87
CA THR A 77 -11.86 5.86 1.49
C THR A 77 -12.95 5.37 0.52
N SER A 78 -13.14 6.04 -0.62
CA SER A 78 -14.12 5.67 -1.65
C SER A 78 -13.55 4.80 -2.78
N LEU A 79 -12.26 4.47 -2.76
CA LEU A 79 -11.60 3.70 -3.81
C LEU A 79 -11.39 2.25 -3.43
N THR A 80 -11.20 1.41 -4.45
CA THR A 80 -10.94 -0.03 -4.34
C THR A 80 -9.46 -0.34 -4.56
N HIS A 81 -9.06 -1.58 -4.29
CA HIS A 81 -7.76 -2.10 -4.72
C HIS A 81 -7.49 -1.78 -6.20
N SER A 82 -6.25 -1.55 -6.57
CA SER A 82 -5.82 -1.22 -7.94
C SER A 82 -6.41 0.08 -8.52
N TYR A 83 -6.86 1.02 -7.70
CA TYR A 83 -7.42 2.29 -8.20
C TYR A 83 -6.48 3.08 -9.12
N LEU A 84 -5.17 2.88 -9.02
CA LEU A 84 -4.19 3.57 -9.88
C LEU A 84 -4.40 3.29 -11.37
N ILE A 85 -4.90 2.12 -11.74
CA ILE A 85 -5.19 1.78 -13.15
C ILE A 85 -6.57 2.25 -13.60
N LEU A 86 -7.40 2.74 -12.69
CA LEU A 86 -8.78 3.15 -12.96
C LEU A 86 -8.93 4.64 -13.30
N GLY A 87 -7.84 5.40 -13.41
CA GLY A 87 -7.86 6.84 -13.64
C GLY A 87 -8.54 7.28 -14.95
N ARG A 88 -8.65 6.37 -15.95
CA ARG A 88 -9.33 6.66 -17.23
C ARG A 88 -10.86 6.52 -17.14
N VAL A 89 -11.36 5.79 -16.14
CA VAL A 89 -12.81 5.46 -15.99
C VAL A 89 -13.40 5.98 -14.70
N SER A 90 -12.58 6.49 -13.79
CA SER A 90 -13.01 7.04 -12.50
C SER A 90 -12.30 8.37 -12.20
N HIS A 91 -13.09 9.45 -12.15
CA HIS A 91 -12.55 10.77 -11.75
C HIS A 91 -11.98 10.78 -10.33
N ALA A 92 -12.52 9.98 -9.41
CA ALA A 92 -11.98 9.86 -8.05
C ALA A 92 -10.59 9.20 -8.06
N ALA A 93 -10.43 8.11 -8.83
CA ALA A 93 -9.15 7.46 -9.02
C ALA A 93 -8.14 8.38 -9.71
N GLN A 94 -8.56 9.11 -10.73
CA GLN A 94 -7.71 10.09 -11.40
C GLN A 94 -7.18 11.16 -10.44
N ARG A 95 -8.05 11.74 -9.60
CA ARG A 95 -7.63 12.73 -8.59
C ARG A 95 -6.63 12.13 -7.59
N ALA A 96 -6.86 10.89 -7.14
CA ALA A 96 -5.93 10.20 -6.25
C ALA A 96 -4.55 10.00 -6.89
N CYS A 97 -4.50 9.59 -8.17
CA CYS A 97 -3.24 9.47 -8.91
C CYS A 97 -2.49 10.80 -9.02
N VAL A 98 -3.21 11.89 -9.34
CA VAL A 98 -2.62 13.23 -9.44
C VAL A 98 -2.07 13.68 -8.08
N GLN A 99 -2.81 13.46 -6.99
CA GLN A 99 -2.36 13.79 -5.65
C GLN A 99 -1.06 13.08 -5.29
N LEU A 100 -1.00 11.75 -5.47
CA LEU A 100 0.21 10.98 -5.17
C LEU A 100 1.40 11.42 -6.03
N ALA A 101 1.17 11.74 -7.29
CA ALA A 101 2.22 12.23 -8.18
C ALA A 101 2.75 13.61 -7.73
N GLN A 102 1.87 14.50 -7.29
CA GLN A 102 2.25 15.82 -6.74
C GLN A 102 3.06 15.68 -5.45
N ASP A 103 2.65 14.81 -4.54
CA ASP A 103 3.35 14.56 -3.29
C ASP A 103 4.74 13.95 -3.54
N LEU A 104 4.84 12.98 -4.47
CA LEU A 104 6.12 12.41 -4.87
C LEU A 104 7.06 13.45 -5.47
N ALA A 105 6.54 14.37 -6.29
CA ALA A 105 7.33 15.43 -6.93
C ALA A 105 8.01 16.37 -5.90
N VAL A 106 7.50 16.45 -4.68
CA VAL A 106 8.14 17.24 -3.60
C VAL A 106 9.49 16.64 -3.19
N TYR A 107 9.61 15.32 -3.26
CA TYR A 107 10.82 14.59 -2.85
C TYR A 107 11.83 14.37 -4.00
N LEU A 108 11.45 14.67 -5.23
CA LEU A 108 12.30 14.47 -6.41
C LEU A 108 13.04 15.76 -6.88
N LYS A 109 12.95 16.82 -6.10
CA LYS A 109 13.57 18.12 -6.41
C LYS A 109 14.98 18.21 -5.86
#